data_d8d1dc723aac350314786e86ec87b0d0
#
_entry.id   d8d1dc723aac350314786e86ec87b0d0
#
_cell.length_a   1.000
_cell.length_b   1.000
_cell.length_c   1.000
_cell.angle_alpha   90.00
_cell.angle_beta   90.00
_cell.angle_gamma   90.00
#
_symmetry.space_group_name_H-M   'P 1'
#
loop_
_entity.id
_entity.type
_entity.pdbx_description
1 polymer ?
#
loop_
_entity_poly.entity_id
_entity_poly.type
_entity_poly.pdbx_seq_one_letter_code
_entity_poly.pdbx_strand_id
1 'polypeptide(L)'
;IDRACEVGVDAIIATDMAAIQYARSVGMAVHISTQSNISNIEAVRFFAQWADVVVLARELDLVQVARISREIERQRITGPGGELVRIEMFAHGALCMAISGKCYLSLHTSDGFSANRGACRQICRRKYLVTDPETGETLDVEGNYILSPKDLCTIDFLDYFIESGVRVLKIEGRARGAEYVKRVVECYDRALRAMEDGDYTPELAAALKERQATVFNRGFWEG
;
A
#
# COMPACT_ATOMS: atom_id res chain seq x y z
N ILE A 1 12.11 8.42 -16.11
CA ILE A 1 10.85 9.17 -16.33
C ILE A 1 10.63 9.30 -17.83
N ASP A 2 11.57 9.85 -18.60
CA ASP A 2 11.45 10.06 -20.06
C ASP A 2 11.02 8.78 -20.77
N ARG A 3 11.69 7.66 -20.46
CA ARG A 3 11.32 6.36 -21.04
C ARG A 3 9.90 5.93 -20.66
N ALA A 4 9.43 6.27 -19.47
CA ALA A 4 8.04 6.00 -19.08
C ALA A 4 7.04 6.83 -19.90
N CYS A 5 7.36 8.10 -20.15
CA CYS A 5 6.57 8.94 -21.05
C CYS A 5 6.52 8.37 -22.48
N GLU A 6 7.69 7.98 -23.04
CA GLU A 6 7.80 7.45 -24.40
C GLU A 6 6.97 6.18 -24.63
N VAL A 7 6.86 5.31 -23.62
CA VAL A 7 6.09 4.06 -23.73
C VAL A 7 4.66 4.18 -23.24
N GLY A 8 4.18 5.38 -22.90
CA GLY A 8 2.80 5.65 -22.55
C GLY A 8 2.39 5.16 -21.16
N VAL A 9 3.29 5.24 -20.17
CA VAL A 9 2.93 4.99 -18.75
C VAL A 9 2.05 6.13 -18.26
N ASP A 10 0.91 5.83 -17.64
CA ASP A 10 -0.07 6.83 -17.20
C ASP A 10 0.44 7.69 -16.03
N ALA A 11 1.16 7.10 -15.08
CA ALA A 11 1.66 7.79 -13.90
C ALA A 11 2.89 7.09 -13.29
N ILE A 12 3.69 7.82 -12.53
CA ILE A 12 4.74 7.24 -11.68
C ILE A 12 4.38 7.38 -10.21
N ILE A 13 4.85 6.43 -9.39
CA ILE A 13 4.79 6.53 -7.93
C ILE A 13 6.15 7.06 -7.46
N ALA A 14 6.18 8.21 -6.80
CA ALA A 14 7.41 8.86 -6.37
C ALA A 14 7.33 9.43 -4.95
N THR A 15 8.48 9.53 -4.30
CA THR A 15 8.66 10.22 -3.01
C THR A 15 9.78 11.25 -3.05
N ASP A 16 10.75 11.08 -3.96
CA ASP A 16 11.86 12.01 -4.13
C ASP A 16 11.40 13.27 -4.86
N MET A 17 11.66 14.44 -4.27
CA MET A 17 11.17 15.72 -4.80
C MET A 17 11.77 16.07 -6.16
N ALA A 18 13.03 15.69 -6.44
CA ALA A 18 13.61 15.93 -7.77
C ALA A 18 12.89 15.09 -8.83
N ALA A 19 12.57 13.81 -8.52
CA ALA A 19 11.80 12.96 -9.40
C ALA A 19 10.38 13.49 -9.61
N ILE A 20 9.70 13.95 -8.54
CA ILE A 20 8.35 14.52 -8.60
C ILE A 20 8.33 15.77 -9.49
N GLN A 21 9.21 16.71 -9.23
CA GLN A 21 9.28 17.97 -9.99
C GLN A 21 9.62 17.73 -11.46
N TYR A 22 10.58 16.85 -11.73
CA TYR A 22 10.94 16.51 -13.10
C TYR A 22 9.79 15.82 -13.83
N ALA A 23 9.11 14.85 -13.21
CA ALA A 23 7.94 14.22 -13.80
C ALA A 23 6.86 15.24 -14.18
N ARG A 24 6.56 16.17 -13.28
CA ARG A 24 5.62 17.27 -13.56
C ARG A 24 6.06 18.16 -14.70
N SER A 25 7.35 18.47 -14.81
CA SER A 25 7.89 19.34 -15.87
C SER A 25 7.76 18.72 -17.28
N VAL A 26 7.72 17.37 -17.36
CA VAL A 26 7.55 16.64 -18.64
C VAL A 26 6.10 16.14 -18.84
N GLY A 27 5.14 16.58 -18.00
CA GLY A 27 3.73 16.25 -18.14
C GLY A 27 3.34 14.86 -17.60
N MET A 28 4.23 14.15 -16.91
CA MET A 28 3.94 12.85 -16.30
C MET A 28 3.14 13.03 -15.01
N ALA A 29 2.03 12.30 -14.89
CA ALA A 29 1.27 12.27 -13.65
C ALA A 29 2.05 11.57 -12.52
N VAL A 30 1.82 12.03 -11.28
CA VAL A 30 2.51 11.52 -10.10
C VAL A 30 1.51 11.05 -9.05
N HIS A 31 1.71 9.85 -8.51
CA HIS A 31 1.14 9.40 -7.26
C HIS A 31 2.21 9.55 -6.16
N ILE A 32 1.89 10.26 -5.07
CA ILE A 32 2.83 10.38 -3.95
C ILE A 32 2.92 9.05 -3.22
N SER A 33 4.13 8.52 -3.14
CA SER A 33 4.39 7.22 -2.52
C SER A 33 4.06 7.19 -1.03
N THR A 34 3.65 6.02 -0.52
CA THR A 34 3.56 5.75 0.93
C THR A 34 4.86 6.06 1.70
N GLN A 35 6.01 6.10 1.02
CA GLN A 35 7.29 6.49 1.64
C GLN A 35 7.30 7.95 2.11
N SER A 36 6.40 8.80 1.62
CA SER A 36 6.21 10.17 2.09
C SER A 36 5.48 10.24 3.42
N ASN A 37 4.98 9.11 3.91
CA ASN A 37 4.35 8.95 5.23
C ASN A 37 3.24 9.98 5.50
N ILE A 38 2.34 10.15 4.54
CA ILE A 38 1.22 11.10 4.61
C ILE A 38 0.19 10.58 5.61
N SER A 39 0.05 11.26 6.75
CA SER A 39 -0.79 10.82 7.88
C SER A 39 -1.78 11.89 8.37
N ASN A 40 -1.84 13.04 7.72
CA ASN A 40 -2.72 14.14 8.09
C ASN A 40 -3.03 15.05 6.91
N ILE A 41 -4.02 15.92 7.09
CA ILE A 41 -4.51 16.79 6.01
C ILE A 41 -3.48 17.84 5.55
N GLU A 42 -2.59 18.30 6.42
CA GLU A 42 -1.57 19.28 6.05
C GLU A 42 -0.54 18.65 5.11
N ALA A 43 -0.16 17.39 5.36
CA ALA A 43 0.69 16.65 4.45
C ALA A 43 0.00 16.41 3.09
N VAL A 44 -1.30 16.08 3.09
CA VAL A 44 -2.09 15.98 1.84
C VAL A 44 -2.05 17.32 1.09
N ARG A 45 -2.35 18.45 1.74
CA ARG A 45 -2.33 19.78 1.12
C ARG A 45 -0.96 20.13 0.55
N PHE A 46 0.10 19.75 1.26
CA PHE A 46 1.46 19.98 0.79
C PHE A 46 1.75 19.23 -0.50
N PHE A 47 1.43 17.94 -0.55
CA PHE A 47 1.70 17.11 -1.72
C PHE A 47 0.70 17.28 -2.88
N ALA A 48 -0.49 17.79 -2.61
CA ALA A 48 -1.50 18.14 -3.63
C ALA A 48 -0.98 19.13 -4.69
N GLN A 49 0.05 19.89 -4.37
CA GLN A 49 0.68 20.81 -5.32
C GLN A 49 1.32 20.06 -6.53
N TRP A 50 1.64 18.78 -6.39
CA TRP A 50 2.34 18.01 -7.41
C TRP A 50 1.60 16.74 -7.87
N ALA A 51 0.57 16.32 -7.15
CA ALA A 51 -0.06 15.04 -7.42
C ALA A 51 -1.58 15.07 -7.22
N ASP A 52 -2.29 14.33 -8.08
CA ASP A 52 -3.73 14.13 -7.99
C ASP A 52 -4.09 12.90 -7.11
N VAL A 53 -3.09 12.08 -6.77
CA VAL A 53 -3.24 10.89 -5.94
C VAL A 53 -2.16 10.85 -4.88
N VAL A 54 -2.56 10.61 -3.64
CA VAL A 54 -1.65 10.44 -2.50
C VAL A 54 -1.86 9.08 -1.84
N VAL A 55 -0.77 8.34 -1.63
CA VAL A 55 -0.80 7.10 -0.85
C VAL A 55 -0.64 7.45 0.62
N LEU A 56 -1.67 7.21 1.42
CA LEU A 56 -1.61 7.46 2.86
C LEU A 56 -0.68 6.47 3.57
N ALA A 57 -0.21 6.86 4.76
CA ALA A 57 0.55 6.00 5.64
C ALA A 57 -0.26 4.76 6.02
N ARG A 58 0.39 3.60 6.10
CA ARG A 58 -0.25 2.31 6.38
C ARG A 58 -0.69 2.15 7.83
N GLU A 59 -0.21 3.01 8.69
CA GLU A 59 -0.48 3.03 10.11
C GLU A 59 -1.84 3.68 10.46
N LEU A 60 -2.53 4.26 9.46
CA LEU A 60 -3.83 4.89 9.66
C LEU A 60 -4.96 3.86 9.66
N ASP A 61 -5.88 4.01 10.61
CA ASP A 61 -7.15 3.30 10.59
C ASP A 61 -8.19 3.97 9.67
N LEU A 62 -9.29 3.28 9.38
CA LEU A 62 -10.32 3.79 8.47
C LEU A 62 -11.03 5.04 8.99
N VAL A 63 -11.09 5.25 10.31
CA VAL A 63 -11.69 6.47 10.90
C VAL A 63 -10.81 7.68 10.61
N GLN A 64 -9.49 7.50 10.71
CA GLN A 64 -8.51 8.54 10.38
C GLN A 64 -8.53 8.84 8.87
N VAL A 65 -8.61 7.81 8.04
CA VAL A 65 -8.73 7.95 6.58
C VAL A 65 -10.00 8.74 6.22
N ALA A 66 -11.15 8.36 6.79
CA ALA A 66 -12.43 9.05 6.57
C ALA A 66 -12.39 10.52 7.02
N ARG A 67 -11.64 10.83 8.09
CA ARG A 67 -11.42 12.22 8.52
C ARG A 67 -10.63 13.00 7.49
N ILE A 68 -9.54 12.43 6.97
CA ILE A 68 -8.73 13.06 5.93
C ILE A 68 -9.57 13.28 4.66
N SER A 69 -10.35 12.28 4.24
CA SER A 69 -11.22 12.37 3.06
C SER A 69 -12.22 13.52 3.19
N ARG A 70 -12.94 13.61 4.32
CA ARG A 70 -13.87 14.72 4.58
C ARG A 70 -13.18 16.09 4.58
N GLU A 71 -11.95 16.17 5.07
CA GLU A 71 -11.18 17.42 5.05
C GLU A 71 -10.74 17.79 3.63
N ILE A 72 -10.39 16.83 2.77
CA ILE A 72 -10.11 17.10 1.35
C ILE A 72 -11.34 17.73 0.69
N GLU A 73 -12.53 17.16 0.90
CA GLU A 73 -13.78 17.68 0.36
C GLU A 73 -14.16 19.05 0.93
N ARG A 74 -14.12 19.20 2.27
CA ARG A 74 -14.47 20.44 2.96
C ARG A 74 -13.58 21.61 2.55
N GLN A 75 -12.30 21.37 2.38
CA GLN A 75 -11.31 22.39 2.03
C GLN A 75 -11.06 22.50 0.52
N ARG A 76 -11.73 21.64 -0.28
CA ARG A 76 -11.58 21.55 -1.74
C ARG A 76 -10.11 21.44 -2.15
N ILE A 77 -9.36 20.54 -1.52
CA ILE A 77 -7.95 20.32 -1.85
C ILE A 77 -7.89 19.60 -3.20
N THR A 78 -7.43 20.31 -4.22
CA THR A 78 -7.31 19.80 -5.59
C THR A 78 -5.85 19.54 -5.95
N GLY A 79 -5.64 18.55 -6.79
CA GLY A 79 -4.36 18.29 -7.42
C GLY A 79 -4.13 19.14 -8.67
N PRO A 80 -3.02 18.93 -9.38
CA PRO A 80 -2.68 19.66 -10.62
C PRO A 80 -3.67 19.46 -11.75
N GLY A 81 -4.45 18.37 -11.75
CA GLY A 81 -5.53 18.11 -12.70
C GLY A 81 -6.80 18.93 -12.45
N GLY A 82 -6.87 19.68 -11.34
CA GLY A 82 -8.03 20.50 -10.96
C GLY A 82 -9.13 19.75 -10.20
N GLU A 83 -9.04 18.42 -10.13
CA GLU A 83 -9.96 17.57 -9.38
C GLU A 83 -9.51 17.40 -7.92
N LEU A 84 -10.44 17.01 -7.04
CA LEU A 84 -10.08 16.69 -5.66
C LEU A 84 -9.03 15.59 -5.60
N VAL A 85 -8.04 15.76 -4.71
CA VAL A 85 -7.00 14.76 -4.48
C VAL A 85 -7.65 13.43 -4.05
N ARG A 86 -7.26 12.35 -4.71
CA ARG A 86 -7.73 11.00 -4.43
C ARG A 86 -6.81 10.29 -3.44
N ILE A 87 -7.42 9.59 -2.51
CA ILE A 87 -6.71 8.77 -1.53
C ILE A 87 -6.46 7.38 -2.14
N GLU A 88 -5.18 6.96 -2.13
CA GLU A 88 -4.75 5.60 -2.42
C GLU A 88 -4.31 4.91 -1.13
N MET A 89 -4.77 3.66 -0.91
CA MET A 89 -4.35 2.83 0.20
C MET A 89 -4.08 1.39 -0.22
N PHE A 90 -3.21 0.71 0.54
CA PHE A 90 -3.00 -0.71 0.34
C PHE A 90 -4.27 -1.48 0.68
N ALA A 91 -4.74 -2.28 -0.28
CA ALA A 91 -5.90 -3.15 -0.13
C ALA A 91 -5.50 -4.63 -0.01
N HIS A 92 -4.34 -5.03 -0.56
CA HIS A 92 -3.94 -6.43 -0.55
C HIS A 92 -2.42 -6.60 -0.60
N GLY A 93 -1.94 -7.62 0.10
CA GLY A 93 -0.61 -8.18 -0.05
C GLY A 93 0.31 -7.93 1.14
N ALA A 94 1.59 -8.12 0.90
CA ALA A 94 2.60 -8.15 1.96
C ALA A 94 2.78 -6.79 2.64
N LEU A 95 2.64 -6.77 3.96
CA LEU A 95 2.95 -5.61 4.79
C LEU A 95 4.44 -5.53 5.13
N CYS A 96 4.96 -4.33 5.27
CA CYS A 96 6.34 -4.08 5.70
C CYS A 96 6.38 -3.85 7.21
N MET A 97 7.36 -4.43 7.90
CA MET A 97 7.58 -4.21 9.33
C MET A 97 8.11 -2.82 9.65
N ALA A 98 8.78 -2.17 8.69
CA ALA A 98 9.32 -0.84 8.87
C ALA A 98 8.35 0.22 8.35
N ILE A 99 8.45 1.44 8.88
CA ILE A 99 7.91 2.63 8.22
C ILE A 99 8.40 2.62 6.76
N SER A 100 7.51 2.88 5.82
CA SER A 100 7.78 2.72 4.40
C SER A 100 9.07 3.43 3.97
N GLY A 101 9.98 2.68 3.34
CA GLY A 101 11.28 3.17 2.88
C GLY A 101 12.37 3.30 3.96
N LYS A 102 12.06 3.20 5.26
CA LYS A 102 13.00 3.42 6.37
C LYS A 102 13.39 2.11 7.06
N CYS A 103 13.80 1.12 6.29
CA CYS A 103 14.20 -0.19 6.82
C CYS A 103 15.71 -0.25 7.15
N TYR A 104 16.06 0.01 8.39
CA TYR A 104 17.46 -0.11 8.85
C TYR A 104 17.96 -1.55 8.84
N LEU A 105 17.08 -2.54 9.04
CA LEU A 105 17.45 -3.94 8.94
C LEU A 105 17.99 -4.28 7.54
N SER A 106 17.29 -3.82 6.48
CA SER A 106 17.78 -3.96 5.09
C SER A 106 19.09 -3.21 4.86
N LEU A 107 19.21 -2.00 5.39
CA LEU A 107 20.41 -1.17 5.21
C LEU A 107 21.65 -1.82 5.83
N HIS A 108 21.54 -2.31 7.06
CA HIS A 108 22.69 -2.90 7.79
C HIS A 108 23.11 -4.28 7.28
N THR A 109 22.15 -5.06 6.77
CA THR A 109 22.43 -6.46 6.38
C THR A 109 22.68 -6.63 4.88
N SER A 110 22.72 -5.55 4.11
CA SER A 110 22.77 -5.60 2.64
C SER A 110 23.80 -4.64 2.05
N ASP A 111 24.96 -4.51 2.66
CA ASP A 111 26.08 -3.70 2.16
C ASP A 111 25.68 -2.26 1.77
N GLY A 112 24.82 -1.64 2.57
CA GLY A 112 24.34 -0.29 2.35
C GLY A 112 23.19 -0.16 1.32
N PHE A 113 22.62 -1.26 0.83
CA PHE A 113 21.46 -1.21 -0.04
C PHE A 113 20.22 -0.74 0.73
N SER A 114 19.56 0.30 0.24
CA SER A 114 18.43 0.90 0.90
C SER A 114 17.09 0.44 0.31
N ALA A 115 16.14 0.10 1.20
CA ALA A 115 14.79 -0.29 0.79
C ALA A 115 14.04 0.84 0.07
N ASN A 116 14.32 2.10 0.38
CA ASN A 116 13.71 3.26 -0.31
C ASN A 116 14.18 3.42 -1.75
N ARG A 117 15.32 2.83 -2.10
CA ARG A 117 15.84 2.77 -3.47
C ARG A 117 15.52 1.45 -4.17
N GLY A 118 14.56 0.70 -3.65
CA GLY A 118 14.10 -0.54 -4.25
C GLY A 118 14.90 -1.80 -3.86
N ALA A 119 15.95 -1.70 -3.06
CA ALA A 119 16.83 -2.81 -2.71
C ALA A 119 16.42 -3.54 -1.42
N CYS A 120 15.11 -3.76 -1.21
CA CYS A 120 14.62 -4.55 -0.09
C CYS A 120 15.02 -6.03 -0.24
N ARG A 121 15.78 -6.57 0.69
CA ARG A 121 16.22 -7.97 0.73
C ARG A 121 15.24 -8.89 1.44
N GLN A 122 14.09 -8.39 1.88
CA GLN A 122 13.04 -9.12 2.60
C GLN A 122 13.55 -9.91 3.82
N ILE A 123 14.50 -9.36 4.55
CA ILE A 123 15.15 -10.01 5.71
C ILE A 123 14.14 -10.31 6.79
N CYS A 124 13.12 -9.44 6.98
CA CYS A 124 12.00 -9.67 7.90
C CYS A 124 11.18 -10.94 7.57
N ARG A 125 11.38 -11.56 6.40
CA ARG A 125 10.68 -12.80 5.99
C ARG A 125 11.48 -14.07 6.32
N ARG A 126 12.62 -13.95 6.98
CA ARG A 126 13.41 -15.08 7.46
C ARG A 126 12.91 -15.54 8.83
N LYS A 127 13.28 -16.77 9.18
CA LYS A 127 13.08 -17.30 10.52
C LYS A 127 14.14 -16.71 11.47
N TYR A 128 13.73 -16.35 12.67
CA TYR A 128 14.60 -15.83 13.72
C TYR A 128 14.34 -16.54 15.03
N LEU A 129 15.40 -16.76 15.81
CA LEU A 129 15.33 -17.11 17.20
C LEU A 129 15.65 -15.84 18.01
N VAL A 130 14.77 -15.45 18.93
CA VAL A 130 15.01 -14.33 19.83
C VAL A 130 15.14 -14.90 21.23
N THR A 131 16.33 -14.83 21.80
CA THR A 131 16.64 -15.34 23.13
C THR A 131 17.07 -14.19 24.01
N ASP A 132 16.52 -14.13 25.21
CA ASP A 132 17.00 -13.23 26.25
C ASP A 132 18.36 -13.72 26.75
N PRO A 133 19.44 -12.95 26.60
CA PRO A 133 20.78 -13.39 26.98
C PRO A 133 20.96 -13.51 28.49
N GLU A 134 20.13 -12.87 29.33
CA GLU A 134 20.23 -12.90 30.79
C GLU A 134 19.51 -14.11 31.37
N THR A 135 18.31 -14.43 30.87
CA THR A 135 17.49 -15.53 31.36
C THR A 135 17.65 -16.83 30.59
N GLY A 136 18.11 -16.74 29.32
CA GLY A 136 18.14 -17.84 28.37
C GLY A 136 16.76 -18.21 27.79
N GLU A 137 15.71 -17.47 28.16
CA GLU A 137 14.37 -17.68 27.62
C GLU A 137 14.30 -17.33 26.14
N THR A 138 13.64 -18.17 25.36
CA THR A 138 13.44 -17.96 23.93
C THR A 138 11.99 -17.63 23.64
N LEU A 139 11.76 -16.56 22.86
CA LEU A 139 10.44 -16.18 22.40
C LEU A 139 9.92 -17.26 21.43
N ASP A 140 8.87 -17.96 21.85
CA ASP A 140 8.18 -18.95 21.03
C ASP A 140 7.14 -18.27 20.16
N VAL A 141 7.38 -18.31 18.84
CA VAL A 141 6.47 -17.78 17.82
C VAL A 141 6.30 -18.84 16.74
N GLU A 142 5.07 -19.09 16.33
CA GLU A 142 4.73 -20.06 15.31
C GLU A 142 5.63 -19.92 14.06
N GLY A 143 6.35 -20.99 13.74
CA GLY A 143 7.25 -21.05 12.60
C GLY A 143 8.47 -20.14 12.67
N ASN A 144 8.72 -19.44 13.80
CA ASN A 144 9.81 -18.49 14.02
C ASN A 144 9.83 -17.28 13.05
N TYR A 145 8.68 -16.91 12.48
CA TYR A 145 8.55 -15.76 11.57
C TYR A 145 8.20 -14.45 12.33
N ILE A 146 8.97 -14.10 13.32
CA ILE A 146 8.73 -13.01 14.27
C ILE A 146 8.50 -11.64 13.60
N LEU A 147 9.25 -11.37 12.53
CA LEU A 147 9.22 -10.10 11.81
C LEU A 147 8.37 -10.13 10.52
N SER A 148 7.66 -11.24 10.26
CA SER A 148 6.88 -11.40 9.03
C SER A 148 5.37 -11.34 9.30
N PRO A 149 4.74 -10.16 9.18
CA PRO A 149 3.30 -10.07 9.32
C PRO A 149 2.58 -10.90 8.24
N LYS A 150 1.34 -11.27 8.54
CA LYS A 150 0.41 -11.84 7.56
C LYS A 150 0.19 -10.85 6.41
N ASP A 151 -0.32 -11.33 5.29
CA ASP A 151 -0.65 -10.46 4.17
C ASP A 151 -1.97 -9.73 4.44
N LEU A 152 -2.04 -8.44 4.14
CA LEU A 152 -3.28 -7.65 4.22
C LEU A 152 -4.31 -8.20 3.22
N CYS A 153 -5.56 -8.25 3.62
CA CYS A 153 -6.69 -8.55 2.73
C CYS A 153 -7.92 -7.77 3.19
N THR A 154 -8.36 -6.81 2.39
CA THR A 154 -9.51 -5.95 2.72
C THR A 154 -10.81 -6.42 2.08
N ILE A 155 -10.81 -7.59 1.42
CA ILE A 155 -11.95 -8.05 0.63
C ILE A 155 -13.22 -8.27 1.48
N ASP A 156 -13.10 -8.58 2.76
CA ASP A 156 -14.24 -8.82 3.66
C ASP A 156 -14.94 -7.54 4.12
N PHE A 157 -14.26 -6.40 4.02
CA PHE A 157 -14.75 -5.09 4.47
C PHE A 157 -14.43 -3.99 3.44
N LEU A 158 -14.44 -4.38 2.15
CA LEU A 158 -14.12 -3.46 1.06
C LEU A 158 -15.10 -2.30 0.97
N ASP A 159 -16.36 -2.50 1.32
CA ASP A 159 -17.39 -1.48 1.43
C ASP A 159 -16.98 -0.37 2.41
N TYR A 160 -16.62 -0.71 3.65
CA TYR A 160 -16.12 0.27 4.63
C TYR A 160 -14.84 0.95 4.16
N PHE A 161 -13.99 0.21 3.43
CA PHE A 161 -12.76 0.74 2.87
C PHE A 161 -13.04 1.85 1.85
N ILE A 162 -14.00 1.63 0.95
CA ILE A 162 -14.46 2.61 -0.05
C ILE A 162 -15.23 3.75 0.60
N GLU A 163 -16.10 3.47 1.57
CA GLU A 163 -16.87 4.48 2.32
C GLU A 163 -15.97 5.43 3.12
N SER A 164 -14.80 4.95 3.57
CA SER A 164 -13.80 5.82 4.22
C SER A 164 -13.19 6.88 3.30
N GLY A 165 -13.49 6.82 1.99
CA GLY A 165 -13.03 7.79 1.00
C GLY A 165 -11.82 7.34 0.18
N VAL A 166 -11.41 6.09 0.30
CA VAL A 166 -10.40 5.50 -0.58
C VAL A 166 -10.95 5.43 -2.02
N ARG A 167 -10.16 5.86 -3.00
CA ARG A 167 -10.55 5.88 -4.42
C ARG A 167 -9.58 5.11 -5.31
N VAL A 168 -8.42 4.75 -4.80
CA VAL A 168 -7.42 3.96 -5.51
C VAL A 168 -6.95 2.81 -4.60
N LEU A 169 -7.19 1.58 -5.06
CA LEU A 169 -6.78 0.37 -4.34
C LEU A 169 -5.37 -0.03 -4.74
N LYS A 170 -4.47 -0.13 -3.78
CA LYS A 170 -3.09 -0.57 -4.03
C LYS A 170 -2.92 -2.05 -3.70
N ILE A 171 -2.55 -2.82 -4.69
CA ILE A 171 -2.23 -4.25 -4.55
C ILE A 171 -0.71 -4.40 -4.54
N GLU A 172 -0.14 -4.99 -3.47
CA GLU A 172 1.29 -5.28 -3.40
C GLU A 172 1.58 -6.60 -4.11
N GLY A 173 2.12 -6.51 -5.31
CA GLY A 173 2.49 -7.66 -6.15
C GLY A 173 4.00 -7.81 -6.38
N ARG A 174 4.85 -6.98 -5.75
CA ARG A 174 6.30 -7.04 -5.93
C ARG A 174 6.86 -8.38 -5.49
N ALA A 175 7.73 -8.96 -6.31
CA ALA A 175 8.28 -10.29 -6.10
C ALA A 175 7.22 -11.42 -6.04
N ARG A 176 6.05 -11.20 -6.66
CA ARG A 176 5.01 -12.21 -6.86
C ARG A 176 4.94 -12.62 -8.32
N GLY A 177 4.47 -13.85 -8.58
CA GLY A 177 4.23 -14.32 -9.94
C GLY A 177 3.03 -13.64 -10.60
N ALA A 178 2.96 -13.67 -11.92
CA ALA A 178 1.88 -13.06 -12.69
C ALA A 178 0.50 -13.63 -12.30
N GLU A 179 0.41 -14.92 -12.00
CA GLU A 179 -0.84 -15.58 -11.57
C GLU A 179 -1.39 -14.99 -10.26
N TYR A 180 -0.51 -14.65 -9.30
CA TYR A 180 -0.91 -13.96 -8.09
C TYR A 180 -1.54 -12.61 -8.40
N VAL A 181 -0.85 -11.77 -9.19
CA VAL A 181 -1.33 -10.42 -9.52
C VAL A 181 -2.68 -10.51 -10.23
N LYS A 182 -2.76 -11.36 -11.26
CA LYS A 182 -3.99 -11.60 -12.01
C LYS A 182 -5.15 -12.01 -11.10
N ARG A 183 -4.94 -13.03 -10.26
CA ARG A 183 -5.97 -13.58 -9.38
C ARG A 183 -6.49 -12.54 -8.39
N VAL A 184 -5.58 -11.80 -7.76
CA VAL A 184 -5.94 -10.78 -6.78
C VAL A 184 -6.70 -9.64 -7.45
N VAL A 185 -6.20 -9.13 -8.60
CA VAL A 185 -6.88 -8.06 -9.35
C VAL A 185 -8.29 -8.49 -9.77
N GLU A 186 -8.45 -9.69 -10.34
CA GLU A 186 -9.77 -10.21 -10.73
C GLU A 186 -10.76 -10.29 -9.56
N CYS A 187 -10.29 -10.64 -8.36
CA CYS A 187 -11.15 -10.68 -7.18
C CYS A 187 -11.60 -9.28 -6.76
N TYR A 188 -10.70 -8.30 -6.72
CA TYR A 188 -11.06 -6.93 -6.38
C TYR A 188 -11.93 -6.27 -7.45
N ASP A 189 -11.66 -6.48 -8.74
CA ASP A 189 -12.51 -6.00 -9.84
C ASP A 189 -13.92 -6.54 -9.71
N ARG A 190 -14.07 -7.86 -9.45
CA ARG A 190 -15.38 -8.46 -9.24
C ARG A 190 -16.11 -7.91 -8.01
N ALA A 191 -15.38 -7.68 -6.91
CA ALA A 191 -15.96 -7.10 -5.70
C ALA A 191 -16.46 -5.67 -5.95
N LEU A 192 -15.66 -4.82 -6.62
CA LEU A 192 -16.04 -3.46 -6.96
C LEU A 192 -17.26 -3.41 -7.88
N ARG A 193 -17.32 -4.26 -8.93
CA ARG A 193 -18.50 -4.35 -9.80
C ARG A 193 -19.74 -4.79 -9.03
N ALA A 194 -19.61 -5.79 -8.14
CA ALA A 194 -20.73 -6.21 -7.31
C ALA A 194 -21.22 -5.09 -6.36
N MET A 195 -20.32 -4.23 -5.88
CA MET A 195 -20.69 -3.04 -5.10
C MET A 195 -21.47 -2.02 -5.96
N GLU A 196 -21.04 -1.79 -7.20
CA GLU A 196 -21.75 -0.91 -8.14
C GLU A 196 -23.16 -1.45 -8.49
N ASP A 197 -23.28 -2.78 -8.63
CA ASP A 197 -24.55 -3.46 -8.93
C ASP A 197 -25.43 -3.68 -7.69
N GLY A 198 -24.92 -3.43 -6.48
CA GLY A 198 -25.64 -3.65 -5.21
C GLY A 198 -25.66 -5.12 -4.75
N ASP A 199 -24.81 -5.95 -5.34
CA ASP A 199 -24.74 -7.41 -5.12
C ASP A 199 -23.55 -7.85 -4.25
N TYR A 200 -22.82 -6.91 -3.66
CA TYR A 200 -21.71 -7.22 -2.76
C TYR A 200 -22.24 -7.73 -1.42
N THR A 201 -22.08 -9.02 -1.18
CA THR A 201 -22.54 -9.70 0.04
C THR A 201 -21.39 -10.35 0.80
N PRO A 202 -21.58 -10.66 2.10
CA PRO A 202 -20.57 -11.39 2.89
C PRO A 202 -20.19 -12.74 2.26
N GLU A 203 -21.15 -13.45 1.63
CA GLU A 203 -20.91 -14.73 0.97
C GLU A 203 -20.03 -14.54 -0.27
N LEU A 204 -20.25 -13.49 -1.05
CA LEU A 204 -19.42 -13.17 -2.20
C LEU A 204 -18.00 -12.79 -1.73
N ALA A 205 -17.89 -11.96 -0.70
CA ALA A 205 -16.59 -11.57 -0.14
C ALA A 205 -15.80 -12.79 0.35
N ALA A 206 -16.44 -13.71 1.07
CA ALA A 206 -15.83 -14.96 1.54
C ALA A 206 -15.34 -15.82 0.35
N ALA A 207 -16.17 -16.02 -0.67
CA ALA A 207 -15.80 -16.78 -1.87
C ALA A 207 -14.61 -16.14 -2.62
N LEU A 208 -14.56 -14.82 -2.70
CA LEU A 208 -13.45 -14.10 -3.32
C LEU A 208 -12.17 -14.22 -2.47
N LYS A 209 -12.27 -14.17 -1.14
CA LYS A 209 -11.15 -14.40 -0.21
C LYS A 209 -10.59 -15.81 -0.34
N GLU A 210 -11.44 -16.82 -0.40
CA GLU A 210 -11.03 -18.20 -0.66
C GLU A 210 -10.31 -18.33 -2.01
N ARG A 211 -10.81 -17.68 -3.05
CA ARG A 211 -10.14 -17.64 -4.36
C ARG A 211 -8.77 -16.97 -4.28
N GLN A 212 -8.61 -15.90 -3.52
CA GLN A 212 -7.31 -15.26 -3.28
C GLN A 212 -6.35 -16.16 -2.49
N ALA A 213 -6.87 -16.99 -1.57
CA ALA A 213 -6.07 -17.95 -0.80
C ALA A 213 -5.46 -19.08 -1.65
N THR A 214 -5.94 -19.29 -2.88
CA THR A 214 -5.36 -20.30 -3.81
C THR A 214 -4.01 -19.91 -4.40
N VAL A 215 -3.61 -18.64 -4.29
CA VAL A 215 -2.27 -18.17 -4.64
C VAL A 215 -1.44 -17.93 -3.40
N PHE A 216 -0.12 -17.74 -3.56
CA PHE A 216 0.78 -17.59 -2.42
C PHE A 216 0.34 -16.47 -1.48
N ASN A 217 0.19 -16.81 -0.18
CA ASN A 217 -0.05 -15.86 0.91
C ASN A 217 0.62 -16.35 2.20
N ARG A 218 0.65 -15.52 3.23
CA ARG A 218 1.19 -15.82 4.58
C ARG A 218 0.09 -15.92 5.64
N GLY A 219 -1.12 -16.30 5.23
CA GLY A 219 -2.33 -16.05 5.98
C GLY A 219 -2.75 -14.59 5.84
N PHE A 220 -4.04 -14.32 6.00
CA PHE A 220 -4.58 -12.99 5.84
C PHE A 220 -4.76 -12.28 7.19
N TRP A 221 -4.62 -10.97 7.15
CA TRP A 221 -4.85 -10.04 8.24
C TRP A 221 -5.72 -8.89 7.72
N GLU A 222 -6.59 -8.39 8.55
CA GLU A 222 -7.60 -7.39 8.16
C GLU A 222 -7.14 -5.94 8.39
N GLY A 223 -6.02 -5.73 9.10
CA GLY A 223 -5.47 -4.40 9.37
C GLY A 223 -5.63 -3.96 10.81
#